data_028ba67489cc31f150b8666f83b1985f
#
_entry.id   028ba67489cc31f150b8666f83b1985f
#
_cell.length_a   1.000
_cell.length_b   1.000
_cell.length_c   1.000
_cell.angle_alpha   90.00
_cell.angle_beta   90.00
_cell.angle_gamma   90.00
#
_symmetry.space_group_name_H-M   'P 1'
#
loop_
_entity.id
_entity.type
_entity.pdbx_description
1 polymer ?
#
loop_
_entity_poly.entity_id
_entity_poly.type
_entity_poly.pdbx_seq_one_letter_code
_entity_poly.pdbx_strand_id
1 'polypeptide(L)' 'MITLHRLNGDEMTLNADLILTIEATPDTHILMMDRRQLLVMETVDEVIDAAIEYRRLVASGGHLARVPLPA' A
#
# COMPACT_ATOMS: atom_id res chain seq x y z
N MET A 1 3.83 -3.20 -4.06
CA MET A 1 3.48 -3.63 -2.71
C MET A 1 3.78 -2.53 -1.71
N ILE A 2 2.91 -2.37 -0.74
CA ILE A 2 3.15 -1.42 0.34
C ILE A 2 3.01 -2.15 1.67
N THR A 3 3.68 -1.65 2.68
CA THR A 3 3.66 -2.26 4.01
C THR A 3 2.89 -1.36 4.95
N LEU A 4 1.89 -1.92 5.60
CA LEU A 4 1.08 -1.21 6.58
C LEU A 4 1.01 -2.04 7.85
N HIS A 5 0.36 -1.51 8.88
CA HIS A 5 0.26 -2.21 10.16
C HIS A 5 -1.20 -2.39 10.54
N ARG A 6 -1.55 -3.60 10.97
CA ARG A 6 -2.88 -3.86 11.47
C ARG A 6 -3.05 -3.14 12.81
N LEU A 7 -4.26 -3.00 13.28
CA LEU A 7 -4.51 -2.29 14.53
C LEU A 7 -3.80 -2.93 15.72
N ASN A 8 -3.50 -4.23 15.64
CA ASN A 8 -2.77 -4.90 16.72
C ASN A 8 -1.26 -4.70 16.61
N GLY A 9 -0.79 -3.95 15.62
CA GLY A 9 0.63 -3.66 15.44
C GLY A 9 1.36 -4.59 14.48
N ASP A 10 0.72 -5.66 14.03
CA ASP A 10 1.38 -6.57 13.12
C ASP A 10 1.56 -5.95 11.73
N GLU A 11 2.72 -6.20 11.15
CA GLU A 11 3.01 -5.71 9.82
C GLU A 11 2.26 -6.54 8.79
N MET A 12 1.79 -5.89 7.74
CA MET A 12 1.23 -6.64 6.63
C MET A 12 1.61 -5.95 5.32
N THR A 13 1.77 -6.73 4.28
CA THR A 13 2.12 -6.22 2.95
C THR A 13 0.94 -6.48 2.02
N LEU A 14 0.57 -5.48 1.27
CA LEU A 14 -0.54 -5.64 0.33
C LEU A 14 -0.21 -4.98 -1.01
N ASN A 15 -0.94 -5.39 -2.02
CA ASN A 15 -0.75 -4.85 -3.36
C ASN A 15 -1.60 -3.59 -3.50
N ALA A 16 -0.94 -2.44 -3.57
CA ALA A 16 -1.63 -1.16 -3.65
C ALA A 16 -2.54 -1.06 -4.88
N ASP A 17 -2.23 -1.79 -5.94
CA ASP A 17 -3.04 -1.75 -7.14
C ASP A 17 -4.40 -2.42 -6.96
N LEU A 18 -4.58 -3.18 -5.90
CA LEU A 18 -5.85 -3.87 -5.64
C LEU A 18 -6.71 -3.15 -4.60
N ILE A 19 -6.35 -1.94 -4.24
CA ILE A 19 -7.14 -1.13 -3.31
C ILE A 19 -8.29 -0.50 -4.06
N LEU A 20 -9.49 -0.63 -3.53
CA LEU A 20 -10.66 -0.03 -4.11
C LEU A 20 -10.99 1.30 -3.44
N THR A 21 -11.08 1.34 -2.12
CA THR A 21 -11.35 2.57 -1.38
C THR A 21 -10.55 2.62 -0.08
N ILE A 22 -10.28 3.82 0.40
CA ILE A 22 -9.62 4.07 1.67
C ILE A 22 -10.45 5.09 2.42
N GLU A 23 -10.91 4.76 3.62
CA GLU A 23 -11.75 5.64 4.41
C GLU A 23 -11.36 5.60 5.87
N ALA A 24 -11.72 6.61 6.63
CA ALA A 24 -11.41 6.69 8.06
C ALA A 24 -12.67 6.95 8.86
N THR A 25 -13.36 5.89 9.30
CA THR A 25 -14.59 6.01 10.06
C THR A 25 -14.81 4.76 10.90
N PRO A 26 -14.41 4.74 12.13
CA PRO A 26 -13.54 5.68 12.84
C PRO A 26 -12.06 5.44 12.56
N ASP A 27 -11.69 4.20 12.23
CA ASP A 27 -10.31 3.87 11.95
C ASP A 27 -10.10 3.77 10.44
N THR A 28 -8.88 3.92 10.00
CA THR A 28 -8.56 3.78 8.58
C THR A 28 -8.89 2.37 8.14
N HIS A 29 -9.76 2.24 7.17
CA HIS A 29 -10.08 0.94 6.61
C HIS A 29 -9.93 0.98 5.09
N ILE A 30 -9.43 -0.11 4.56
CA ILE A 30 -9.12 -0.24 3.15
C ILE A 30 -10.00 -1.35 2.59
N LEU A 31 -10.78 -1.04 1.56
CA LEU A 31 -11.56 -2.05 0.86
C LEU A 31 -10.74 -2.51 -0.34
N MET A 32 -10.47 -3.79 -0.40
CA MET A 32 -9.69 -4.37 -1.51
C MET A 32 -10.63 -4.82 -2.62
N MET A 33 -10.10 -5.03 -3.80
CA MET A 33 -10.91 -5.41 -4.95
C MET A 33 -11.58 -6.77 -4.78
N ASP A 34 -11.07 -7.65 -3.93
CA ASP A 34 -11.68 -8.93 -3.63
C ASP A 34 -12.74 -8.79 -2.52
N ARG A 35 -13.07 -7.56 -2.14
CA ARG A 35 -14.08 -7.22 -1.14
C ARG A 35 -13.64 -7.44 0.29
N ARG A 36 -12.37 -7.74 0.53
CA ARG A 36 -11.88 -7.82 1.90
C ARG A 36 -11.69 -6.40 2.43
N GLN A 37 -12.01 -6.22 3.71
CA GLN A 37 -11.82 -4.94 4.34
C GLN A 37 -10.73 -5.07 5.38
N LEU A 38 -9.76 -4.19 5.35
CA LEU A 38 -8.61 -4.24 6.24
C LEU A 38 -8.57 -2.99 7.10
N LEU A 39 -8.36 -3.17 8.41
CA LEU A 39 -8.23 -2.05 9.33
C LEU A 39 -6.74 -1.85 9.62
N VAL A 40 -6.26 -0.64 9.50
CA VAL A 40 -4.83 -0.34 9.66
C VAL A 40 -4.61 0.82 10.60
N MET A 41 -3.40 0.91 11.15
CA MET A 41 -3.02 1.97 12.06
C MET A 41 -2.69 3.26 11.32
N GLU A 42 -2.23 3.16 10.09
CA GLU A 42 -1.83 4.33 9.32
C GLU A 42 -3.03 5.22 9.02
N THR A 43 -2.81 6.52 8.90
CA THR A 43 -3.87 7.44 8.51
C THR A 43 -4.16 7.29 7.04
N VAL A 44 -5.30 7.80 6.59
CA VAL A 44 -5.65 7.77 5.17
C VAL A 44 -4.55 8.42 4.34
N ASP A 45 -4.02 9.57 4.81
CA ASP A 45 -2.97 10.26 4.07
C ASP A 45 -1.70 9.41 3.98
N GLU A 46 -1.35 8.70 5.05
CA GLU A 46 -0.17 7.85 5.03
C GLU A 46 -0.34 6.70 4.07
N VAL A 47 -1.54 6.13 3.99
CA VAL A 47 -1.80 5.04 3.05
C VAL A 47 -1.72 5.56 1.62
N ILE A 48 -2.29 6.74 1.35
CA ILE A 48 -2.26 7.35 0.03
C ILE A 48 -0.82 7.65 -0.37
N ASP A 49 -0.02 8.19 0.55
CA ASP A 49 1.37 8.52 0.26
C ASP A 49 2.16 7.25 -0.07
N ALA A 50 1.91 6.16 0.66
CA ALA A 50 2.59 4.90 0.40
C ALA A 50 2.22 4.36 -0.98
N ALA A 51 0.96 4.46 -1.35
CA ALA A 51 0.49 3.98 -2.64
C ALA A 51 1.08 4.82 -3.79
N ILE A 52 1.18 6.12 -3.60
CA ILE A 52 1.75 7.01 -4.59
C ILE A 52 3.24 6.72 -4.75
N GLU A 53 3.93 6.52 -3.64
CA GLU A 53 5.36 6.24 -3.68
C GLU A 53 5.60 4.92 -4.43
N TYR A 54 4.78 3.91 -4.16
CA TYR A 54 4.89 2.64 -4.86
C TYR A 54 4.70 2.84 -6.37
N ARG A 55 3.67 3.58 -6.76
CA ARG A 55 3.43 3.81 -8.17
C ARG A 55 4.55 4.57 -8.83
N ARG A 56 5.13 5.53 -8.12
CA ARG A 56 6.22 6.30 -8.67
C ARG A 56 7.44 5.41 -8.90
N LEU A 57 7.74 4.53 -7.96
CA LEU A 57 8.87 3.62 -8.10
C LEU A 57 8.66 2.69 -9.28
N VAL A 58 7.45 2.14 -9.43
CA VAL A 58 7.16 1.25 -10.54
C VAL A 58 7.24 1.99 -11.87
N ALA A 59 6.67 3.18 -11.94
CA ALA A 59 6.65 3.96 -13.18
C ALA A 59 8.04 4.38 -13.60
N SER A 60 8.92 4.64 -12.65
CA SER A 60 10.29 5.05 -12.98
C SER A 60 11.20 3.84 -13.22
N GLY A 61 10.66 2.65 -13.02
CA GLY A 61 11.48 1.46 -13.18
C GLY A 61 12.46 1.26 -12.07
N GLY A 62 12.26 2.02 -10.98
CA GLY A 62 13.23 1.99 -9.94
C GLY A 62 13.57 0.63 -9.42
N HIS A 63 12.55 -0.15 -9.21
CA HIS A 63 12.84 -1.38 -8.60
C HIS A 63 13.54 -2.23 -9.59
N LEU A 64 13.37 -1.90 -10.80
CA LEU A 64 13.91 -2.72 -11.72
C LEU A 64 15.22 -2.50 -11.74
N ALA A 65 15.37 -1.45 -11.32
CA ALA A 65 16.62 -1.08 -11.43
C ALA A 65 17.41 -2.11 -10.93
N ARG A 66 16.85 -2.62 -10.19
CA ARG A 66 17.48 -3.52 -9.75
C ARG A 66 18.05 -4.30 -10.61
N VAL A 67 17.87 -4.21 -11.41
CA VAL A 67 18.30 -5.10 -12.07
C VAL A 67 19.28 -4.80 -12.75
N PRO A 68 19.93 -4.88 -12.66
CA PRO A 68 20.79 -4.63 -13.29
C PRO A 68 21.17 -5.11 -14.22
N LEU A 69 21.28 -5.03 -14.64
CA LEU A 69 21.54 -5.30 -15.56
C LEU A 69 22.65 -5.45 -15.79
N PRO A 70 23.14 -5.94 -16.03
CA PRO A 70 24.11 -6.25 -16.28
C PRO A 70 24.72 -5.82 -17.00
N ALA A 71 25.05 -5.66 -17.17
CA ALA A 71 25.60 -5.42 -17.88
C ALA A 71 26.09 -5.41 -18.27
#